data_f73a313e2dbbffa2d95648755149be92
#
_entry.id   f73a313e2dbbffa2d95648755149be92
#
_cell.length_a   1.000
_cell.length_b   1.000
_cell.length_c   1.000
_cell.angle_alpha   90.00
_cell.angle_beta   90.00
_cell.angle_gamma   90.00
#
_symmetry.space_group_name_H-M   'P 1'
#
loop_
_entity.id
_entity.type
_entity.pdbx_description
1 polymer ?
#
loop_
_entity_poly.entity_id
_entity_poly.type
_entity_poly.pdbx_seq_one_letter_code
_entity_poly.pdbx_strand_id
1 'polypeptide(L)'
;MKLKEWNARLHGLVIFRTLLEDPVLAKLLDLTDRMEAGGRGMGPVCDAVAQFEAALFERTTDWSQYLSTAVLEAETVCVRQAAAGALAPVLQAALEGELDFLQQLCGLTLDALLDAAEVPAEELAFLPRWETADLDLPAAYAQRMSEVGKKGYGMFAKHHVFTVENGKLVPVKYPDPQRLSELPGYEKEREKVIANTRALLAGMPANNVLLYGDAGTGKSSSVKAIANEFAPEGLRLVEVKKNQLYQIPDLMDKLAANPLKFILFIDD
;
A
#
# COMPACT_ATOMS: atom_id res chain seq x y z
N MET A 1 -25.53 -14.20 1.56
CA MET A 1 -25.69 -13.39 0.32
C MET A 1 -25.80 -14.36 -0.86
N LYS A 2 -26.60 -14.08 -1.90
CA LYS A 2 -26.67 -14.92 -3.10
C LYS A 2 -25.45 -14.66 -3.99
N LEU A 3 -25.05 -15.65 -4.80
CA LEU A 3 -23.91 -15.55 -5.70
C LEU A 3 -23.99 -14.31 -6.61
N LYS A 4 -25.14 -14.08 -7.24
CA LYS A 4 -25.40 -12.89 -8.07
C LYS A 4 -25.14 -11.56 -7.37
N GLU A 5 -25.39 -11.51 -6.07
CA GLU A 5 -25.13 -10.29 -5.27
C GLU A 5 -23.65 -10.12 -4.96
N TRP A 6 -22.91 -11.22 -4.68
CA TRP A 6 -21.45 -11.20 -4.55
C TRP A 6 -20.79 -10.69 -5.85
N ASN A 7 -21.16 -11.28 -6.97
CA ASN A 7 -20.63 -10.94 -8.29
C ASN A 7 -20.93 -9.48 -8.63
N ALA A 8 -22.19 -9.03 -8.50
CA ALA A 8 -22.56 -7.66 -8.79
C ALA A 8 -21.82 -6.63 -7.91
N ARG A 9 -21.60 -6.92 -6.62
CA ARG A 9 -20.86 -6.03 -5.73
C ARG A 9 -19.36 -5.99 -6.04
N LEU A 10 -18.74 -7.12 -6.42
CA LEU A 10 -17.36 -7.14 -6.88
C LEU A 10 -17.19 -6.27 -8.14
N HIS A 11 -18.03 -6.46 -9.15
CA HIS A 11 -18.03 -5.62 -10.35
C HIS A 11 -18.37 -4.16 -10.06
N GLY A 12 -19.12 -3.89 -9.01
CA GLY A 12 -19.58 -2.57 -8.57
C GLY A 12 -18.59 -1.76 -7.74
N LEU A 13 -17.40 -2.30 -7.41
CA LEU A 13 -16.38 -1.55 -6.67
C LEU A 13 -15.96 -0.28 -7.42
N VAL A 14 -16.03 0.87 -6.77
CA VAL A 14 -15.67 2.19 -7.29
C VAL A 14 -14.45 2.74 -6.55
N ILE A 15 -14.51 2.78 -5.21
CA ILE A 15 -13.40 3.28 -4.37
C ILE A 15 -12.21 2.31 -4.44
N PHE A 16 -12.48 1.03 -4.27
CA PHE A 16 -11.48 -0.04 -4.33
C PHE A 16 -11.38 -0.70 -5.70
N ARG A 17 -11.68 0.02 -6.78
CA ARG A 17 -11.65 -0.52 -8.14
C ARG A 17 -10.34 -1.18 -8.54
N THR A 18 -9.22 -0.63 -8.09
CA THR A 18 -7.88 -1.14 -8.38
C THR A 18 -7.60 -2.52 -7.77
N LEU A 19 -8.39 -2.96 -6.77
CA LEU A 19 -8.27 -4.32 -6.23
C LEU A 19 -8.60 -5.39 -7.29
N LEU A 20 -9.43 -5.07 -8.28
CA LEU A 20 -9.78 -6.02 -9.35
C LEU A 20 -8.62 -6.27 -10.32
N GLU A 21 -7.57 -5.45 -10.26
CA GLU A 21 -6.31 -5.64 -11.01
C GLU A 21 -5.31 -6.54 -10.24
N ASP A 22 -5.61 -6.82 -8.96
CA ASP A 22 -4.81 -7.75 -8.16
C ASP A 22 -4.95 -9.17 -8.69
N PRO A 23 -3.83 -9.93 -8.87
CA PRO A 23 -3.88 -11.25 -9.49
C PRO A 23 -4.78 -12.25 -8.79
N VAL A 24 -4.90 -12.19 -7.45
CA VAL A 24 -5.75 -13.12 -6.67
C VAL A 24 -7.21 -12.70 -6.76
N LEU A 25 -7.51 -11.40 -6.58
CA LEU A 25 -8.89 -10.91 -6.68
C LEU A 25 -9.44 -11.03 -8.10
N ALA A 26 -8.62 -10.88 -9.14
CA ALA A 26 -9.03 -11.14 -10.52
C ALA A 26 -9.46 -12.60 -10.73
N LYS A 27 -8.82 -13.57 -10.04
CA LYS A 27 -9.23 -14.97 -10.08
C LYS A 27 -10.52 -15.22 -9.29
N LEU A 28 -10.72 -14.52 -8.16
CA LEU A 28 -11.99 -14.58 -7.45
C LEU A 28 -13.13 -14.02 -8.31
N LEU A 29 -12.91 -12.93 -9.02
CA LEU A 29 -13.90 -12.35 -9.92
C LEU A 29 -14.25 -13.32 -11.05
N ASP A 30 -13.25 -13.90 -11.73
CA ASP A 30 -13.45 -14.93 -12.76
C ASP A 30 -14.22 -16.16 -12.23
N LEU A 31 -13.92 -16.58 -10.97
CA LEU A 31 -14.64 -17.67 -10.31
C LEU A 31 -16.12 -17.33 -10.11
N THR A 32 -16.44 -16.16 -9.59
CA THR A 32 -17.84 -15.76 -9.39
C THR A 32 -18.58 -15.56 -10.71
N ASP A 33 -17.91 -15.05 -11.75
CA ASP A 33 -18.46 -14.91 -13.10
C ASP A 33 -18.83 -16.28 -13.71
N ARG A 34 -17.92 -17.26 -13.62
CA ARG A 34 -18.15 -18.61 -14.14
C ARG A 34 -19.24 -19.34 -13.39
N MET A 35 -19.30 -19.20 -12.08
CA MET A 35 -20.39 -19.76 -11.27
C MET A 35 -21.75 -19.14 -11.63
N GLU A 36 -21.82 -17.81 -11.82
CA GLU A 36 -23.08 -17.12 -12.19
C GLU A 36 -23.54 -17.48 -13.61
N ALA A 37 -22.60 -17.62 -14.54
CA ALA A 37 -22.91 -18.02 -15.92
C ALA A 37 -23.52 -19.41 -16.03
N GLY A 38 -23.61 -20.17 -14.94
CA GLY A 38 -24.20 -21.51 -14.91
C GLY A 38 -23.45 -22.46 -15.83
N GLY A 39 -22.12 -22.44 -15.79
CA GLY A 39 -21.25 -23.23 -16.69
C GLY A 39 -21.73 -24.68 -16.79
N ARG A 40 -21.91 -25.18 -18.02
CA ARG A 40 -22.38 -26.54 -18.26
C ARG A 40 -21.35 -27.56 -17.80
N GLY A 41 -21.43 -27.93 -16.51
CA GLY A 41 -20.61 -28.95 -15.87
C GLY A 41 -19.67 -28.41 -14.75
N MET A 42 -19.25 -29.31 -13.86
CA MET A 42 -18.36 -29.01 -12.72
C MET A 42 -16.93 -28.62 -13.13
N GLY A 43 -16.46 -29.05 -14.30
CA GLY A 43 -15.10 -28.81 -14.75
C GLY A 43 -14.69 -27.33 -14.75
N PRO A 44 -15.47 -26.41 -15.38
CA PRO A 44 -15.16 -24.98 -15.39
C PRO A 44 -15.16 -24.34 -14.01
N VAL A 45 -16.05 -24.77 -13.09
CA VAL A 45 -16.10 -24.28 -11.71
C VAL A 45 -14.89 -24.80 -10.92
N CYS A 46 -14.61 -26.10 -11.03
CA CYS A 46 -13.43 -26.71 -10.39
C CYS A 46 -12.14 -26.04 -10.85
N ASP A 47 -11.97 -25.78 -12.15
CA ASP A 47 -10.80 -25.10 -12.71
C ASP A 47 -10.68 -23.66 -12.14
N ALA A 48 -11.78 -22.92 -12.05
CA ALA A 48 -11.77 -21.56 -11.52
C ALA A 48 -11.44 -21.52 -10.01
N VAL A 49 -11.98 -22.45 -9.21
CA VAL A 49 -11.62 -22.60 -7.79
C VAL A 49 -10.12 -22.91 -7.66
N ALA A 50 -9.62 -23.90 -8.41
CA ALA A 50 -8.21 -24.27 -8.37
C ALA A 50 -7.28 -23.12 -8.79
N GLN A 51 -7.67 -22.31 -9.77
CA GLN A 51 -6.89 -21.14 -10.19
C GLN A 51 -6.87 -20.06 -9.12
N PHE A 52 -7.98 -19.82 -8.42
CA PHE A 52 -8.02 -18.87 -7.30
C PHE A 52 -7.15 -19.35 -6.14
N GLU A 53 -7.30 -20.61 -5.73
CA GLU A 53 -6.50 -21.20 -4.65
C GLU A 53 -5.00 -21.20 -4.97
N ALA A 54 -4.63 -21.58 -6.18
CA ALA A 54 -3.23 -21.56 -6.61
C ALA A 54 -2.64 -20.12 -6.52
N ALA A 55 -3.37 -19.13 -6.98
CA ALA A 55 -2.91 -17.73 -6.91
C ALA A 55 -2.81 -17.23 -5.45
N LEU A 56 -3.74 -17.62 -4.58
CA LEU A 56 -3.73 -17.27 -3.16
C LEU A 56 -2.57 -17.97 -2.44
N PHE A 57 -2.40 -19.28 -2.63
CA PHE A 57 -1.43 -20.10 -1.92
C PHE A 57 0.02 -19.79 -2.30
N GLU A 58 0.26 -19.16 -3.45
CA GLU A 58 1.57 -18.55 -3.72
C GLU A 58 1.93 -17.40 -2.75
N ARG A 59 0.96 -16.86 -2.01
CA ARG A 59 1.11 -15.72 -1.10
C ARG A 59 0.88 -16.11 0.35
N THR A 60 -0.27 -16.76 0.63
CA THR A 60 -0.72 -17.17 1.97
C THR A 60 -1.86 -18.17 1.83
N THR A 61 -2.14 -18.93 2.89
CA THR A 61 -3.35 -19.77 3.00
C THR A 61 -4.56 -19.01 3.58
N ASP A 62 -4.32 -17.85 4.22
CA ASP A 62 -5.35 -17.03 4.87
C ASP A 62 -5.85 -15.92 3.92
N TRP A 63 -7.05 -16.13 3.40
CA TRP A 63 -7.74 -15.19 2.54
C TRP A 63 -8.06 -13.86 3.22
N SER A 64 -8.49 -13.90 4.49
CA SER A 64 -8.85 -12.69 5.25
C SER A 64 -7.64 -11.77 5.39
N GLN A 65 -6.48 -12.32 5.73
CA GLN A 65 -5.23 -11.59 5.85
C GLN A 65 -4.80 -11.02 4.49
N TYR A 66 -4.92 -11.81 3.42
CA TYR A 66 -4.58 -11.34 2.08
C TYR A 66 -5.42 -10.14 1.66
N LEU A 67 -6.75 -10.28 1.72
CA LEU A 67 -7.68 -9.24 1.30
C LEU A 67 -7.56 -7.98 2.15
N SER A 68 -7.49 -8.13 3.49
CA SER A 68 -7.32 -6.97 4.37
C SER A 68 -6.03 -6.20 4.06
N THR A 69 -4.93 -6.90 3.82
CA THR A 69 -3.66 -6.26 3.43
C THR A 69 -3.82 -5.50 2.11
N ALA A 70 -4.42 -6.11 1.10
CA ALA A 70 -4.65 -5.47 -0.19
C ALA A 70 -5.53 -4.20 -0.06
N VAL A 71 -6.58 -4.25 0.76
CA VAL A 71 -7.46 -3.10 1.03
C VAL A 71 -6.71 -1.98 1.76
N LEU A 72 -5.95 -2.31 2.80
CA LEU A 72 -5.20 -1.32 3.60
C LEU A 72 -4.06 -0.65 2.83
N GLU A 73 -3.52 -1.34 1.82
CA GLU A 73 -2.45 -0.82 0.96
C GLU A 73 -2.96 -0.11 -0.29
N ALA A 74 -4.25 -0.25 -0.63
CA ALA A 74 -4.82 0.33 -1.83
C ALA A 74 -4.70 1.86 -1.86
N GLU A 75 -4.23 2.38 -3.00
CA GLU A 75 -4.20 3.82 -3.25
C GLU A 75 -5.54 4.26 -3.84
N THR A 76 -6.45 4.69 -2.98
CA THR A 76 -7.80 5.12 -3.36
C THR A 76 -7.94 6.64 -3.42
N VAL A 77 -8.99 7.12 -4.09
CA VAL A 77 -9.37 8.54 -4.05
C VAL A 77 -9.64 9.01 -2.62
N CYS A 78 -10.20 8.15 -1.77
CA CYS A 78 -10.48 8.47 -0.37
C CYS A 78 -9.20 8.68 0.44
N VAL A 79 -8.18 7.84 0.25
CA VAL A 79 -6.86 7.99 0.89
C VAL A 79 -6.22 9.33 0.48
N ARG A 80 -6.25 9.68 -0.81
CA ARG A 80 -5.68 10.93 -1.30
C ARG A 80 -6.42 12.16 -0.78
N GLN A 81 -7.76 12.15 -0.77
CA GLN A 81 -8.55 13.27 -0.26
C GLN A 81 -8.45 13.42 1.26
N ALA A 82 -8.49 12.33 2.01
CA ALA A 82 -8.30 12.39 3.46
C ALA A 82 -6.92 12.94 3.84
N ALA A 83 -5.89 12.56 3.08
CA ALA A 83 -4.54 13.13 3.22
C ALA A 83 -4.51 14.65 2.99
N ALA A 84 -5.41 15.18 2.13
CA ALA A 84 -5.58 16.62 1.87
C ALA A 84 -6.52 17.33 2.86
N GLY A 85 -7.17 16.60 3.78
CA GLY A 85 -7.91 17.17 4.92
C GLY A 85 -9.44 17.13 4.86
N ALA A 86 -10.07 16.69 3.77
CA ALA A 86 -11.54 16.56 3.70
C ALA A 86 -11.98 15.50 2.68
N LEU A 87 -12.86 14.61 3.11
CA LEU A 87 -13.51 13.64 2.24
C LEU A 87 -14.95 14.12 1.91
N ALA A 88 -15.31 14.16 0.62
CA ALA A 88 -16.65 14.52 0.21
C ALA A 88 -17.68 13.50 0.74
N PRO A 89 -18.88 13.94 1.20
CA PRO A 89 -19.88 13.05 1.81
C PRO A 89 -20.28 11.85 0.93
N VAL A 90 -20.34 12.04 -0.38
CA VAL A 90 -20.65 10.96 -1.33
C VAL A 90 -19.55 9.88 -1.36
N LEU A 91 -18.29 10.29 -1.24
CA LEU A 91 -17.17 9.34 -1.19
C LEU A 91 -17.09 8.65 0.17
N GLN A 92 -17.44 9.36 1.24
CA GLN A 92 -17.54 8.75 2.58
C GLN A 92 -18.58 7.63 2.60
N ALA A 93 -19.79 7.89 2.10
CA ALA A 93 -20.85 6.88 2.04
C ALA A 93 -20.48 5.69 1.13
N ALA A 94 -19.84 5.95 -0.02
CA ALA A 94 -19.37 4.90 -0.90
C ALA A 94 -18.27 4.05 -0.23
N LEU A 95 -17.31 4.70 0.45
CA LEU A 95 -16.25 4.03 1.20
C LEU A 95 -16.81 3.10 2.28
N GLU A 96 -17.74 3.59 3.09
CA GLU A 96 -18.38 2.80 4.15
C GLU A 96 -19.10 1.58 3.56
N GLY A 97 -19.90 1.77 2.51
CA GLY A 97 -20.62 0.68 1.86
C GLY A 97 -19.70 -0.38 1.21
N GLU A 98 -18.57 0.05 0.64
CA GLU A 98 -17.58 -0.89 0.07
C GLU A 98 -16.77 -1.59 1.17
N LEU A 99 -16.41 -0.91 2.27
CA LEU A 99 -15.75 -1.54 3.41
C LEU A 99 -16.63 -2.59 4.08
N ASP A 100 -17.93 -2.32 4.26
CA ASP A 100 -18.89 -3.31 4.77
C ASP A 100 -18.98 -4.54 3.87
N PHE A 101 -18.95 -4.35 2.56
CA PHE A 101 -18.91 -5.46 1.62
C PHE A 101 -17.59 -6.24 1.68
N LEU A 102 -16.46 -5.53 1.69
CA LEU A 102 -15.13 -6.15 1.76
C LEU A 102 -14.91 -6.87 3.09
N GLN A 103 -15.50 -6.37 4.20
CA GLN A 103 -15.54 -7.09 5.48
C GLN A 103 -16.22 -8.44 5.34
N GLN A 104 -17.39 -8.49 4.69
CA GLN A 104 -18.10 -9.76 4.45
C GLN A 104 -17.26 -10.65 3.51
N LEU A 105 -16.61 -10.09 2.51
CA LEU A 105 -15.74 -10.81 1.58
C LEU A 105 -14.52 -11.40 2.29
N CYS A 106 -13.97 -10.75 3.31
CA CYS A 106 -12.87 -11.31 4.13
C CYS A 106 -13.27 -12.66 4.77
N GLY A 107 -14.51 -12.81 5.20
CA GLY A 107 -15.01 -14.06 5.78
C GLY A 107 -15.49 -15.09 4.75
N LEU A 108 -15.32 -14.87 3.46
CA LEU A 108 -15.81 -15.78 2.43
C LEU A 108 -15.00 -17.09 2.42
N THR A 109 -15.66 -18.20 2.66
CA THR A 109 -15.12 -19.56 2.53
C THR A 109 -15.58 -20.18 1.21
N LEU A 110 -14.88 -21.23 0.76
CA LEU A 110 -15.31 -21.98 -0.43
C LEU A 110 -16.70 -22.58 -0.21
N ASP A 111 -16.97 -23.14 0.96
CA ASP A 111 -18.26 -23.76 1.25
C ASP A 111 -19.41 -22.74 1.21
N ALA A 112 -19.20 -21.53 1.75
CA ALA A 112 -20.17 -20.44 1.64
C ALA A 112 -20.40 -19.97 0.21
N LEU A 113 -19.37 -20.00 -0.63
CA LEU A 113 -19.47 -19.65 -2.05
C LEU A 113 -20.23 -20.73 -2.83
N LEU A 114 -19.93 -22.01 -2.57
CA LEU A 114 -20.65 -23.16 -3.18
C LEU A 114 -22.12 -23.18 -2.80
N ASP A 115 -22.42 -22.93 -1.52
CA ASP A 115 -23.81 -22.81 -1.03
C ASP A 115 -24.55 -21.66 -1.73
N ALA A 116 -23.91 -20.50 -1.86
CA ALA A 116 -24.47 -19.36 -2.59
C ALA A 116 -24.70 -19.62 -4.08
N ALA A 117 -23.94 -20.53 -4.68
CA ALA A 117 -24.03 -20.96 -6.06
C ALA A 117 -24.94 -22.21 -6.27
N GLU A 118 -25.52 -22.73 -5.19
CA GLU A 118 -26.31 -23.97 -5.17
C GLU A 118 -25.54 -25.20 -5.72
N VAL A 119 -24.21 -25.23 -5.48
CA VAL A 119 -23.32 -26.32 -5.87
C VAL A 119 -23.06 -27.22 -4.66
N PRO A 120 -23.29 -28.55 -4.75
CA PRO A 120 -23.01 -29.46 -3.64
C PRO A 120 -21.51 -29.46 -3.27
N ALA A 121 -21.20 -29.19 -2.00
CA ALA A 121 -19.82 -29.10 -1.53
C ALA A 121 -19.03 -30.41 -1.70
N GLU A 122 -19.72 -31.56 -1.68
CA GLU A 122 -19.15 -32.89 -1.88
C GLU A 122 -18.49 -33.06 -3.25
N GLU A 123 -19.00 -32.37 -4.28
CA GLU A 123 -18.45 -32.44 -5.64
C GLU A 123 -17.05 -31.83 -5.77
N LEU A 124 -16.68 -30.93 -4.86
CA LEU A 124 -15.36 -30.30 -4.79
C LEU A 124 -14.62 -30.62 -3.47
N ALA A 125 -14.98 -31.70 -2.79
CA ALA A 125 -14.36 -32.10 -1.51
C ALA A 125 -12.86 -32.45 -1.65
N PHE A 126 -12.39 -32.77 -2.84
CA PHE A 126 -11.00 -33.06 -3.13
C PHE A 126 -10.11 -31.83 -3.29
N LEU A 127 -10.67 -30.64 -3.46
CA LEU A 127 -9.92 -29.38 -3.47
C LEU A 127 -9.57 -28.95 -2.05
N PRO A 128 -8.43 -28.30 -1.85
CA PRO A 128 -8.10 -27.68 -0.57
C PRO A 128 -9.13 -26.62 -0.16
N ARG A 129 -9.01 -26.13 1.06
CA ARG A 129 -9.82 -25.02 1.58
C ARG A 129 -8.88 -23.93 2.06
N TRP A 130 -9.09 -22.70 1.59
CA TRP A 130 -8.40 -21.58 2.19
C TRP A 130 -8.92 -21.27 3.57
N GLU A 131 -8.07 -20.66 4.37
CA GLU A 131 -8.38 -20.24 5.73
C GLU A 131 -8.98 -18.83 5.75
N THR A 132 -9.78 -18.55 6.77
CA THR A 132 -10.29 -17.22 7.09
C THR A 132 -10.08 -16.92 8.55
N ALA A 133 -9.75 -15.65 8.88
CA ALA A 133 -9.63 -15.17 10.25
C ALA A 133 -10.74 -14.16 10.56
N ASP A 134 -11.10 -14.06 11.81
CA ASP A 134 -11.96 -12.97 12.28
C ASP A 134 -11.13 -11.69 12.39
N LEU A 135 -11.56 -10.64 11.68
CA LEU A 135 -10.92 -9.33 11.68
C LEU A 135 -11.96 -8.23 11.51
N ASP A 136 -11.66 -7.05 12.02
CA ASP A 136 -12.48 -5.85 11.83
C ASP A 136 -11.80 -4.95 10.80
N LEU A 137 -12.14 -5.14 9.52
CA LEU A 137 -11.56 -4.38 8.42
C LEU A 137 -11.90 -2.88 8.47
N PRO A 138 -13.16 -2.46 8.78
CA PRO A 138 -13.48 -1.05 8.96
C PRO A 138 -12.65 -0.37 10.05
N ALA A 139 -12.48 -1.01 11.22
CA ALA A 139 -11.66 -0.47 12.29
C ALA A 139 -10.17 -0.40 11.90
N ALA A 140 -9.64 -1.45 11.26
CA ALA A 140 -8.27 -1.47 10.75
C ALA A 140 -8.04 -0.38 9.69
N TYR A 141 -9.01 -0.16 8.80
CA TYR A 141 -8.96 0.90 7.80
C TYR A 141 -9.02 2.30 8.42
N ALA A 142 -9.90 2.53 9.41
CA ALA A 142 -9.99 3.79 10.15
C ALA A 142 -8.66 4.11 10.86
N GLN A 143 -8.05 3.13 11.52
CA GLN A 143 -6.72 3.28 12.10
C GLN A 143 -5.68 3.63 11.05
N ARG A 144 -5.67 2.90 9.92
CA ARG A 144 -4.76 3.15 8.81
C ARG A 144 -4.90 4.57 8.26
N MET A 145 -6.14 5.08 8.15
CA MET A 145 -6.42 6.44 7.71
C MET A 145 -5.93 7.49 8.69
N SER A 146 -6.01 7.26 10.00
CA SER A 146 -5.46 8.16 11.03
C SER A 146 -3.93 8.28 10.97
N GLU A 147 -3.26 7.26 10.43
CA GLU A 147 -1.81 7.18 10.32
C GLU A 147 -1.27 7.60 8.93
N VAL A 148 -2.14 7.94 7.98
CA VAL A 148 -1.73 8.23 6.60
C VAL A 148 -0.70 9.35 6.49
N GLY A 149 -0.76 10.34 7.40
CA GLY A 149 0.21 11.43 7.48
C GLY A 149 1.63 11.01 7.89
N LYS A 150 1.78 9.84 8.53
CA LYS A 150 3.07 9.27 8.93
C LYS A 150 3.49 8.09 8.07
N LYS A 151 2.55 7.23 7.71
CA LYS A 151 2.83 6.01 6.95
C LYS A 151 2.76 6.22 5.42
N GLY A 152 2.06 7.27 4.97
CA GLY A 152 1.82 7.49 3.54
C GLY A 152 0.84 6.47 2.95
N TYR A 153 0.76 6.40 1.63
CA TYR A 153 -0.04 5.44 0.87
C TYR A 153 0.71 4.98 -0.39
N GLY A 154 0.21 3.95 -1.05
CA GLY A 154 0.84 3.37 -2.22
C GLY A 154 2.30 2.96 -1.96
N MET A 155 3.21 3.30 -2.87
CA MET A 155 4.63 2.95 -2.72
C MET A 155 5.31 3.63 -1.52
N PHE A 156 4.81 4.77 -1.05
CA PHE A 156 5.36 5.48 0.11
C PHE A 156 5.05 4.80 1.44
N ALA A 157 4.01 3.95 1.49
CA ALA A 157 3.75 3.12 2.67
C ALA A 157 4.74 1.96 2.80
N LYS A 158 5.24 1.44 1.67
CA LYS A 158 6.12 0.27 1.61
C LYS A 158 7.61 0.62 1.64
N HIS A 159 7.95 1.80 1.15
CA HIS A 159 9.34 2.24 0.98
C HIS A 159 9.54 3.64 1.54
N HIS A 160 10.75 3.91 2.04
CA HIS A 160 11.12 5.22 2.57
C HIS A 160 12.29 5.90 1.83
N VAL A 161 12.96 5.16 0.93
CA VAL A 161 14.03 5.69 0.06
C VAL A 161 13.65 5.47 -1.39
N PHE A 162 13.79 6.51 -2.19
CA PHE A 162 13.44 6.53 -3.61
C PHE A 162 14.59 7.13 -4.42
N THR A 163 14.66 6.77 -5.68
CA THR A 163 15.49 7.42 -6.70
C THR A 163 14.62 7.91 -7.85
N VAL A 164 15.18 8.69 -8.73
CA VAL A 164 14.49 9.21 -9.93
C VAL A 164 15.00 8.46 -11.16
N GLU A 165 14.08 7.83 -11.90
CA GLU A 165 14.38 7.17 -13.17
C GLU A 165 13.38 7.64 -14.23
N ASN A 166 13.88 8.21 -15.33
CA ASN A 166 13.05 8.71 -16.44
C ASN A 166 11.90 9.64 -15.98
N GLY A 167 12.17 10.53 -15.01
CA GLY A 167 11.20 11.47 -14.46
C GLY A 167 10.14 10.86 -13.53
N LYS A 168 10.34 9.60 -13.13
CA LYS A 168 9.48 8.89 -12.19
C LYS A 168 10.22 8.53 -10.92
N LEU A 169 9.51 8.56 -9.80
CA LEU A 169 10.02 8.01 -8.54
C LEU A 169 10.00 6.48 -8.60
N VAL A 170 11.14 5.89 -8.24
CA VAL A 170 11.32 4.44 -8.16
C VAL A 170 11.81 4.11 -6.75
N PRO A 171 11.18 3.15 -6.04
CA PRO A 171 11.62 2.76 -4.71
C PRO A 171 12.99 2.06 -4.78
N VAL A 172 13.87 2.41 -3.85
CA VAL A 172 15.13 1.68 -3.64
C VAL A 172 14.81 0.39 -2.89
N LYS A 173 14.99 -0.75 -3.55
CA LYS A 173 14.61 -2.07 -3.01
C LYS A 173 15.42 -2.45 -1.77
N TYR A 174 16.70 -2.08 -1.73
CA TYR A 174 17.62 -2.36 -0.62
C TYR A 174 18.35 -1.06 -0.24
N PRO A 175 17.68 -0.17 0.54
CA PRO A 175 18.33 1.04 1.01
C PRO A 175 19.46 0.71 1.98
N ASP A 176 20.44 1.59 2.06
CA ASP A 176 21.53 1.50 3.03
C ASP A 176 20.96 1.50 4.46
N PRO A 177 21.19 0.46 5.28
CA PRO A 177 20.58 0.32 6.61
C PRO A 177 21.26 1.18 7.69
N GLN A 178 22.12 2.12 7.33
CA GLN A 178 22.90 2.97 8.24
C GLN A 178 22.02 3.61 9.32
N ARG A 179 22.52 3.61 10.57
CA ARG A 179 21.87 4.23 11.71
C ARG A 179 22.69 5.41 12.25
N LEU A 180 22.00 6.38 12.86
CA LEU A 180 22.66 7.54 13.47
C LEU A 180 23.66 7.13 14.56
N SER A 181 23.34 6.09 15.32
CA SER A 181 24.21 5.55 16.39
C SER A 181 25.51 4.90 15.89
N GLU A 182 25.58 4.57 14.60
CA GLU A 182 26.73 3.90 13.98
C GLU A 182 27.74 4.90 13.37
N LEU A 183 27.40 6.19 13.34
CA LEU A 183 28.21 7.23 12.72
C LEU A 183 29.14 7.88 13.73
N PRO A 184 30.46 7.65 13.66
CA PRO A 184 31.41 8.29 14.56
C PRO A 184 31.70 9.74 14.17
N GLY A 185 31.90 10.60 15.16
CA GLY A 185 32.31 11.98 14.98
C GLY A 185 31.23 12.91 14.39
N TYR A 186 31.52 14.18 14.32
CA TYR A 186 30.65 15.22 13.74
C TYR A 186 29.26 15.32 14.39
N GLU A 187 29.14 14.99 15.69
CA GLU A 187 27.86 14.97 16.42
C GLU A 187 27.17 16.34 16.40
N LYS A 188 27.95 17.43 16.60
CA LYS A 188 27.42 18.80 16.60
C LYS A 188 26.85 19.25 15.27
N GLU A 189 27.53 18.88 14.17
CA GLU A 189 27.12 19.18 12.80
C GLU A 189 25.87 18.38 12.46
N ARG A 190 25.87 17.10 12.80
CA ARG A 190 24.76 16.20 12.58
C ARG A 190 23.52 16.61 13.38
N GLU A 191 23.68 17.06 14.63
CA GLU A 191 22.56 17.54 15.45
C GLU A 191 21.83 18.73 14.80
N LYS A 192 22.54 19.62 14.10
CA LYS A 192 21.92 20.73 13.35
C LYS A 192 21.03 20.22 12.22
N VAL A 193 21.47 19.17 11.49
CA VAL A 193 20.66 18.56 10.43
C VAL A 193 19.45 17.84 11.02
N ILE A 194 19.64 17.12 12.12
CA ILE A 194 18.55 16.45 12.85
C ILE A 194 17.52 17.47 13.35
N ALA A 195 17.95 18.56 13.95
CA ALA A 195 17.04 19.61 14.43
C ALA A 195 16.25 20.25 13.28
N ASN A 196 16.89 20.50 12.14
CA ASN A 196 16.22 21.00 10.93
C ASN A 196 15.23 19.98 10.36
N THR A 197 15.55 18.69 10.40
CA THR A 197 14.66 17.61 9.95
C THR A 197 13.44 17.48 10.88
N ARG A 198 13.64 17.59 12.19
CA ARG A 198 12.52 17.62 13.16
C ARG A 198 11.59 18.82 12.95
N ALA A 199 12.15 20.00 12.63
CA ALA A 199 11.36 21.17 12.28
C ALA A 199 10.50 20.91 11.03
N LEU A 200 11.08 20.29 9.97
CA LEU A 200 10.35 19.87 8.78
C LEU A 200 9.18 18.91 9.13
N LEU A 201 9.44 17.88 9.93
CA LEU A 201 8.44 16.91 10.35
C LEU A 201 7.31 17.55 11.17
N ALA A 202 7.65 18.51 12.01
CA ALA A 202 6.68 19.29 12.80
C ALA A 202 5.89 20.33 11.97
N GLY A 203 6.15 20.45 10.66
CA GLY A 203 5.52 21.45 9.80
C GLY A 203 6.01 22.88 10.05
N MET A 204 7.11 23.03 10.79
CA MET A 204 7.76 24.32 11.03
C MET A 204 8.69 24.67 9.85
N PRO A 205 9.06 25.95 9.69
CA PRO A 205 10.06 26.35 8.71
C PRO A 205 11.36 25.55 8.84
N ALA A 206 11.82 24.94 7.76
CA ALA A 206 13.07 24.21 7.67
C ALA A 206 13.90 24.74 6.50
N ASN A 207 15.22 24.73 6.64
CA ASN A 207 16.14 25.27 5.66
C ASN A 207 16.71 24.17 4.74
N ASN A 208 17.11 24.58 3.52
CA ASN A 208 18.00 23.75 2.71
C ASN A 208 19.36 23.62 3.40
N VAL A 209 19.97 22.45 3.33
CA VAL A 209 21.22 22.13 4.02
C VAL A 209 22.30 21.79 2.99
N LEU A 210 23.45 22.41 3.08
CA LEU A 210 24.65 22.05 2.33
C LEU A 210 25.64 21.35 3.27
N LEU A 211 25.94 20.09 2.99
CA LEU A 211 26.99 19.32 3.68
C LEU A 211 28.28 19.41 2.85
N TYR A 212 29.34 19.94 3.42
CA TYR A 212 30.65 20.07 2.76
C TYR A 212 31.75 19.50 3.64
N GLY A 213 32.87 19.14 3.06
CA GLY A 213 34.04 18.53 3.71
C GLY A 213 34.63 17.40 2.86
N ASP A 214 35.70 16.81 3.35
CA ASP A 214 36.48 15.79 2.65
C ASP A 214 35.65 14.53 2.32
N ALA A 215 36.10 13.78 1.30
CA ALA A 215 35.51 12.49 1.00
C ALA A 215 35.65 11.53 2.19
N GLY A 216 34.66 10.68 2.40
CA GLY A 216 34.66 9.69 3.49
C GLY A 216 34.30 10.21 4.88
N THR A 217 33.93 11.49 5.05
CA THR A 217 33.53 12.07 6.35
C THR A 217 32.09 11.74 6.77
N GLY A 218 31.39 10.85 6.06
CA GLY A 218 30.05 10.37 6.44
C GLY A 218 28.89 11.31 6.07
N LYS A 219 29.07 12.27 5.13
CA LYS A 219 28.00 13.20 4.72
C LYS A 219 26.76 12.48 4.19
N SER A 220 26.92 11.68 3.16
CA SER A 220 25.81 10.90 2.54
C SER A 220 25.26 9.86 3.53
N SER A 221 26.12 9.22 4.30
CA SER A 221 25.72 8.30 5.39
C SER A 221 24.85 8.98 6.44
N SER A 222 25.14 10.23 6.80
CA SER A 222 24.33 10.99 7.76
C SER A 222 22.93 11.28 7.22
N VAL A 223 22.79 11.62 5.93
CA VAL A 223 21.47 11.85 5.30
C VAL A 223 20.66 10.56 5.26
N LYS A 224 21.28 9.45 4.86
CA LYS A 224 20.63 8.12 4.82
C LYS A 224 20.22 7.65 6.22
N ALA A 225 21.09 7.82 7.21
CA ALA A 225 20.78 7.47 8.60
C ALA A 225 19.61 8.30 9.18
N ILE A 226 19.54 9.61 8.86
CA ILE A 226 18.41 10.47 9.21
C ILE A 226 17.13 9.98 8.54
N ALA A 227 17.18 9.62 7.26
CA ALA A 227 16.03 9.09 6.55
C ALA A 227 15.50 7.79 7.18
N ASN A 228 16.40 6.87 7.56
CA ASN A 228 16.04 5.61 8.22
C ASN A 228 15.44 5.85 9.62
N GLU A 229 16.04 6.75 10.42
CA GLU A 229 15.61 7.05 11.78
C GLU A 229 14.20 7.68 11.81
N PHE A 230 13.94 8.63 10.91
CA PHE A 230 12.69 9.40 10.90
C PHE A 230 11.63 8.87 9.91
N ALA A 231 11.89 7.76 9.20
CA ALA A 231 10.89 7.11 8.34
C ALA A 231 9.57 6.78 9.07
N PRO A 232 9.57 6.28 10.33
CA PRO A 232 8.34 6.03 11.09
C PRO A 232 7.54 7.30 11.41
N GLU A 233 8.21 8.47 11.43
CA GLU A 233 7.59 9.78 11.68
C GLU A 233 7.06 10.45 10.41
N GLY A 234 7.22 9.79 9.25
CA GLY A 234 6.70 10.29 7.97
C GLY A 234 7.74 10.91 7.06
N LEU A 235 9.05 10.73 7.33
CA LEU A 235 10.10 11.17 6.43
C LEU A 235 10.31 10.19 5.28
N ARG A 236 10.55 10.74 4.08
CA ARG A 236 10.98 9.97 2.90
C ARG A 236 12.18 10.65 2.27
N LEU A 237 13.11 9.84 1.76
CA LEU A 237 14.29 10.29 1.04
C LEU A 237 14.12 10.08 -0.46
N VAL A 238 14.44 11.09 -1.25
CA VAL A 238 14.51 11.00 -2.69
C VAL A 238 15.93 11.36 -3.14
N GLU A 239 16.65 10.37 -3.63
CA GLU A 239 18.01 10.56 -4.18
C GLU A 239 17.89 11.06 -5.61
N VAL A 240 18.48 12.21 -5.88
CA VAL A 240 18.48 12.88 -7.19
C VAL A 240 19.92 13.06 -7.67
N LYS A 241 20.24 12.53 -8.85
CA LYS A 241 21.56 12.71 -9.45
C LYS A 241 21.71 14.12 -10.04
N LYS A 242 22.95 14.63 -10.09
CA LYS A 242 23.24 15.97 -10.68
C LYS A 242 22.66 16.18 -12.08
N ASN A 243 22.71 15.18 -12.93
CA ASN A 243 22.16 15.25 -14.29
C ASN A 243 20.62 15.21 -14.34
N GLN A 244 19.94 15.07 -13.18
CA GLN A 244 18.48 15.02 -13.05
C GLN A 244 17.89 16.27 -12.39
N LEU A 245 18.71 17.28 -12.07
CA LEU A 245 18.26 18.51 -11.39
C LEU A 245 17.13 19.24 -12.13
N TYR A 246 17.09 19.15 -13.46
CA TYR A 246 16.04 19.76 -14.27
C TYR A 246 14.64 19.13 -14.03
N GLN A 247 14.57 17.96 -13.39
CA GLN A 247 13.33 17.25 -13.07
C GLN A 247 12.76 17.64 -11.70
N ILE A 248 13.53 18.38 -10.89
CA ILE A 248 13.14 18.74 -9.51
C ILE A 248 11.79 19.49 -9.47
N PRO A 249 11.50 20.48 -10.33
CA PRO A 249 10.23 21.20 -10.26
C PRO A 249 9.02 20.27 -10.40
N ASP A 250 8.98 19.42 -11.42
CA ASP A 250 7.91 18.46 -11.65
C ASP A 250 7.79 17.43 -10.51
N LEU A 251 8.93 17.10 -9.90
CA LEU A 251 8.99 16.19 -8.77
C LEU A 251 8.39 16.83 -7.52
N MET A 252 8.71 18.08 -7.25
CA MET A 252 8.17 18.81 -6.09
C MET A 252 6.66 18.93 -6.15
N ASP A 253 6.08 19.20 -7.31
CA ASP A 253 4.62 19.29 -7.49
C ASP A 253 3.94 17.96 -7.13
N LYS A 254 4.53 16.83 -7.56
CA LYS A 254 4.03 15.49 -7.23
C LYS A 254 4.17 15.17 -5.73
N LEU A 255 5.28 15.56 -5.11
CA LEU A 255 5.54 15.29 -3.69
C LEU A 255 4.71 16.20 -2.78
N ALA A 256 4.44 17.44 -3.18
CA ALA A 256 3.66 18.39 -2.41
C ALA A 256 2.21 17.94 -2.17
N ALA A 257 1.66 17.11 -3.06
CA ALA A 257 0.32 16.52 -2.90
C ALA A 257 0.28 15.36 -1.87
N ASN A 258 1.44 14.91 -1.37
CA ASN A 258 1.53 13.80 -0.41
C ASN A 258 1.61 14.34 1.03
N PRO A 259 0.95 13.74 2.03
CA PRO A 259 0.99 14.19 3.42
C PRO A 259 2.35 14.00 4.10
N LEU A 260 3.22 13.17 3.53
CA LEU A 260 4.56 12.88 4.07
C LEU A 260 5.52 14.07 3.87
N LYS A 261 6.64 14.02 4.55
CA LYS A 261 7.74 14.98 4.38
C LYS A 261 8.87 14.35 3.59
N PHE A 262 9.47 15.15 2.71
CA PHE A 262 10.49 14.67 1.78
C PHE A 262 11.80 15.44 1.92
N ILE A 263 12.90 14.70 1.91
CA ILE A 263 14.24 15.26 1.68
C ILE A 263 14.64 14.89 0.26
N LEU A 264 14.92 15.90 -0.57
CA LEU A 264 15.56 15.71 -1.85
C LEU A 264 17.07 15.75 -1.62
N PHE A 265 17.73 14.62 -1.79
CA PHE A 265 19.14 14.46 -1.57
C PHE A 265 19.88 14.45 -2.90
N ILE A 266 20.73 15.46 -3.11
CA ILE A 266 21.57 15.61 -4.29
C ILE A 266 22.98 15.20 -3.90
N ASP A 267 23.42 14.04 -4.34
CA ASP A 267 24.76 13.52 -4.10
C ASP A 267 25.66 13.73 -5.35
N ASP A 268 26.94 13.91 -5.10
CA ASP A 268 27.94 14.24 -6.14
C ASP A 268 28.20 13.10 -7.12
#